data_100303b66a4a1b60d6009851a82f05ed
#
_entry.id   100303b66a4a1b60d6009851a82f05ed
#
_cell.length_a   1.000
_cell.length_b   1.000
_cell.length_c   1.000
_cell.angle_alpha   90.00
_cell.angle_beta   90.00
_cell.angle_gamma   90.00
#
_symmetry.space_group_name_H-M   'P 1'
#
loop_
_entity.id
_entity.type
_entity.pdbx_description
1 polymer ?
#
loop_
_entity_poly.entity_id
_entity_poly.type
_entity_poly.pdbx_seq_one_letter_code
_entity_poly.pdbx_strand_id
1 'polypeptide(L)'
;MDKPSLNIVRAADIAAHAQEFSHPWNPNSLMRGTQLGRSVGLKRSGVNFIRVPAGKESFVYHSHRYEEEWMYVLSGGGFAFIDGQEFAIAAGDFMGFPTPSVAHLLRNTGKEDLVYLAGGENREFDVAEFPTLNKRMVRMGQQVDIYDADDAKAFGPL
;
A
#
# COMPACT_ATOMS: atom_id res chain seq x y z
N MET A 1 35.72 -12.71 1.86
CA MET A 1 34.49 -11.98 2.23
C MET A 1 33.82 -11.52 0.94
N ASP A 2 32.67 -12.07 0.63
CA ASP A 2 31.93 -11.68 -0.57
C ASP A 2 31.54 -10.21 -0.48
N LYS A 3 31.82 -9.45 -1.54
CA LYS A 3 31.44 -8.05 -1.64
C LYS A 3 29.91 -7.97 -1.60
N PRO A 4 29.29 -7.18 -0.72
CA PRO A 4 27.84 -7.10 -0.68
C PRO A 4 27.33 -6.61 -2.03
N SER A 5 26.40 -7.35 -2.62
CA SER A 5 25.75 -6.93 -3.86
C SER A 5 24.73 -5.83 -3.55
N LEU A 6 24.79 -4.71 -4.26
CA LEU A 6 23.79 -3.63 -4.15
C LEU A 6 22.40 -4.06 -4.65
N ASN A 7 22.31 -5.21 -5.31
CA ASN A 7 21.06 -5.74 -5.88
C ASN A 7 20.39 -6.82 -5.00
N ILE A 8 20.91 -7.07 -3.80
CA ILE A 8 20.38 -8.08 -2.90
C ILE A 8 20.12 -7.46 -1.52
N VAL A 9 18.89 -7.57 -1.04
CA VAL A 9 18.54 -7.32 0.37
C VAL A 9 18.47 -8.65 1.07
N ARG A 10 19.27 -8.85 2.10
CA ARG A 10 19.29 -10.09 2.88
C ARG A 10 18.15 -10.12 3.89
N ALA A 11 17.65 -11.31 4.22
CA ALA A 11 16.53 -11.46 5.16
C ALA A 11 16.78 -10.77 6.52
N ALA A 12 18.02 -10.83 7.02
CA ALA A 12 18.41 -10.14 8.25
C ALA A 12 18.27 -8.62 8.14
N ASP A 13 18.61 -8.05 6.96
CA ASP A 13 18.53 -6.62 6.71
C ASP A 13 17.07 -6.16 6.58
N ILE A 14 16.19 -7.00 6.02
CA ILE A 14 14.74 -6.71 5.94
C ILE A 14 14.17 -6.46 7.34
N ALA A 15 14.50 -7.33 8.29
CA ALA A 15 14.04 -7.20 9.67
C ALA A 15 14.68 -5.98 10.39
N ALA A 16 16.00 -5.78 10.19
CA ALA A 16 16.75 -4.71 10.85
C ALA A 16 16.37 -3.31 10.39
N HIS A 17 15.93 -3.15 9.14
CA HIS A 17 15.57 -1.86 8.55
C HIS A 17 14.05 -1.62 8.49
N ALA A 18 13.25 -2.46 9.16
CA ALA A 18 11.82 -2.25 9.24
C ALA A 18 11.49 -0.94 9.98
N GLN A 19 10.67 -0.13 9.36
CA GLN A 19 10.16 1.12 9.92
C GLN A 19 8.69 0.98 10.27
N GLU A 20 8.26 1.66 11.32
CA GLU A 20 6.86 1.72 11.69
C GLU A 20 6.19 2.91 10.99
N PHE A 21 5.00 2.67 10.50
CA PHE A 21 4.18 3.68 9.85
C PHE A 21 2.71 3.55 10.26
N SER A 22 2.09 4.66 10.58
CA SER A 22 0.64 4.81 10.79
C SER A 22 0.11 5.90 9.88
N HIS A 23 -1.00 5.63 9.19
CA HIS A 23 -1.59 6.66 8.33
C HIS A 23 -2.31 7.71 9.19
N PRO A 24 -2.05 9.03 9.02
CA PRO A 24 -2.62 10.07 9.88
C PRO A 24 -4.14 10.16 9.86
N TRP A 25 -4.79 9.67 8.82
CA TRP A 25 -6.26 9.68 8.67
C TRP A 25 -6.92 8.35 9.07
N ASN A 26 -6.16 7.35 9.47
CA ASN A 26 -6.68 6.09 9.99
C ASN A 26 -6.03 5.78 11.33
N PRO A 27 -6.69 6.07 12.46
CA PRO A 27 -6.12 5.84 13.78
C PRO A 27 -5.89 4.35 14.11
N ASN A 28 -6.50 3.45 13.34
CA ASN A 28 -6.28 2.01 13.49
C ASN A 28 -5.15 1.47 12.58
N SER A 29 -4.61 2.30 11.69
CA SER A 29 -3.49 1.93 10.82
C SER A 29 -2.22 1.75 11.63
N LEU A 30 -1.55 0.62 11.46
CA LEU A 30 -0.20 0.37 11.94
C LEU A 30 0.47 -0.68 11.06
N MET A 31 1.55 -0.29 10.44
CA MET A 31 2.38 -1.19 9.62
C MET A 31 3.83 -1.11 10.08
N ARG A 32 4.54 -2.23 9.97
CA ARG A 32 5.99 -2.30 10.09
C ARG A 32 6.54 -2.89 8.82
N GLY A 33 7.46 -2.22 8.16
CA GLY A 33 7.90 -2.72 6.87
C GLY A 33 9.20 -2.13 6.36
N THR A 34 9.67 -2.75 5.28
CA THR A 34 10.91 -2.37 4.59
C THR A 34 10.61 -2.19 3.11
N GLN A 35 11.05 -1.07 2.56
CA GLN A 35 10.91 -0.73 1.14
C GLN A 35 11.98 -1.48 0.32
N LEU A 36 11.73 -2.75 -0.01
CA LEU A 36 12.67 -3.63 -0.70
C LEU A 36 13.11 -3.07 -2.06
N GLY A 37 12.17 -2.58 -2.85
CA GLY A 37 12.46 -2.00 -4.15
C GLY A 37 13.42 -0.82 -4.05
N ARG A 38 13.16 0.10 -3.13
CA ARG A 38 14.02 1.26 -2.89
C ARG A 38 15.41 0.84 -2.39
N SER A 39 15.49 -0.18 -1.54
CA SER A 39 16.76 -0.68 -1.01
C SER A 39 17.73 -1.19 -2.08
N VAL A 40 17.23 -1.61 -3.23
CA VAL A 40 18.02 -2.04 -4.40
C VAL A 40 17.97 -1.07 -5.58
N GLY A 41 17.43 0.13 -5.38
CA GLY A 41 17.43 1.22 -6.37
C GLY A 41 16.37 1.11 -7.47
N LEU A 42 15.31 0.32 -7.28
CA LEU A 42 14.16 0.33 -8.20
C LEU A 42 13.47 1.70 -8.15
N LYS A 43 13.16 2.24 -9.33
CA LYS A 43 12.51 3.56 -9.46
C LYS A 43 11.07 3.46 -9.96
N ARG A 44 10.76 2.50 -10.84
CA ARG A 44 9.47 2.35 -11.51
C ARG A 44 8.57 1.29 -10.89
N SER A 45 9.09 0.49 -9.96
CA SER A 45 8.34 -0.50 -9.21
C SER A 45 8.55 -0.31 -7.73
N GLY A 46 7.47 -0.14 -6.99
CA GLY A 46 7.44 -0.28 -5.56
C GLY A 46 7.39 -1.77 -5.19
N VAL A 47 8.19 -2.20 -4.22
CA VAL A 47 8.07 -3.51 -3.57
C VAL A 47 8.35 -3.32 -2.10
N ASN A 48 7.40 -3.68 -1.26
CA ASN A 48 7.47 -3.50 0.19
C ASN A 48 7.20 -4.83 0.90
N PHE A 49 8.00 -5.13 1.91
CA PHE A 49 7.70 -6.20 2.87
C PHE A 49 6.99 -5.56 4.05
N ILE A 50 5.75 -6.01 4.34
CA ILE A 50 4.89 -5.35 5.31
C ILE A 50 4.37 -6.36 6.34
N ARG A 51 4.30 -5.90 7.60
CA ARG A 51 3.65 -6.58 8.72
C ARG A 51 2.59 -5.67 9.31
N VAL A 52 1.37 -6.18 9.45
CA VAL A 52 0.28 -5.51 10.15
C VAL A 52 0.02 -6.28 11.44
N PRO A 53 0.26 -5.70 12.62
CA PRO A 53 0.01 -6.36 13.89
C PRO A 53 -1.46 -6.77 14.09
N ALA A 54 -1.70 -7.73 14.98
CA ALA A 54 -3.04 -8.19 15.33
C ALA A 54 -3.97 -7.03 15.71
N GLY A 55 -5.17 -7.00 15.17
CA GLY A 55 -6.19 -5.98 15.39
C GLY A 55 -5.96 -4.66 14.65
N LYS A 56 -4.90 -4.54 13.85
CA LYS A 56 -4.56 -3.32 13.11
C LYS A 56 -4.95 -3.40 11.64
N GLU A 57 -4.92 -2.24 11.00
CA GLU A 57 -5.19 -2.05 9.57
C GLU A 57 -3.93 -1.60 8.83
N SER A 58 -3.88 -1.88 7.52
CA SER A 58 -2.70 -1.61 6.70
C SER A 58 -2.47 -0.11 6.49
N PHE A 59 -3.37 0.56 5.84
CA PHE A 59 -3.21 1.94 5.42
C PHE A 59 -4.51 2.73 5.71
N VAL A 60 -5.00 3.44 4.73
CA VAL A 60 -6.34 4.04 4.68
C VAL A 60 -7.06 3.45 3.48
N TYR A 61 -8.37 3.35 3.52
CA TYR A 61 -9.18 2.87 2.41
C TYR A 61 -9.04 3.81 1.22
N HIS A 62 -8.42 3.33 0.12
CA HIS A 62 -8.04 4.15 -1.01
C HIS A 62 -8.01 3.36 -2.32
N SER A 63 -7.98 4.09 -3.42
CA SER A 63 -7.79 3.57 -4.77
C SER A 63 -6.83 4.44 -5.58
N HIS A 64 -6.25 3.88 -6.64
CA HIS A 64 -5.38 4.58 -7.57
C HIS A 64 -6.01 4.67 -8.95
N ARG A 65 -5.83 5.80 -9.64
CA ARG A 65 -6.31 5.95 -11.02
C ARG A 65 -5.32 5.47 -12.07
N TYR A 66 -4.03 5.50 -11.76
CA TYR A 66 -2.97 5.28 -12.76
C TYR A 66 -1.91 4.28 -12.32
N GLU A 67 -1.73 4.01 -11.03
CA GLU A 67 -0.78 3.04 -10.52
C GLU A 67 -1.47 1.70 -10.22
N GLU A 68 -1.05 0.64 -10.89
CA GLU A 68 -1.47 -0.71 -10.51
C GLU A 68 -0.78 -1.14 -9.24
N GLU A 69 -1.53 -1.80 -8.37
CA GLU A 69 -1.01 -2.40 -7.14
C GLU A 69 -1.33 -3.89 -7.06
N TRP A 70 -0.53 -4.59 -6.29
CA TRP A 70 -0.77 -5.98 -5.95
C TRP A 70 -0.24 -6.30 -4.55
N MET A 71 -0.81 -7.34 -3.94
CA MET A 71 -0.40 -7.85 -2.64
C MET A 71 -0.36 -9.37 -2.67
N TYR A 72 0.66 -9.95 -2.01
CA TYR A 72 0.78 -11.39 -1.84
C TYR A 72 0.98 -11.73 -0.37
N VAL A 73 0.05 -12.49 0.23
CA VAL A 73 0.09 -12.83 1.65
C VAL A 73 1.11 -13.93 1.89
N LEU A 74 2.08 -13.68 2.75
CA LEU A 74 3.15 -14.61 3.10
C LEU A 74 2.80 -15.44 4.33
N SER A 75 2.19 -14.82 5.35
CA SER A 75 1.75 -15.50 6.58
C SER A 75 0.67 -14.70 7.29
N GLY A 76 -0.02 -15.36 8.23
CA GLY A 76 -1.16 -14.78 8.92
C GLY A 76 -2.40 -14.75 8.04
N GLY A 77 -3.37 -13.94 8.42
CA GLY A 77 -4.62 -13.77 7.70
C GLY A 77 -5.45 -12.64 8.30
N GLY A 78 -6.58 -12.39 7.68
CA GLY A 78 -7.48 -11.32 8.08
C GLY A 78 -8.56 -11.10 7.04
N PHE A 79 -8.90 -9.84 6.80
CA PHE A 79 -9.84 -9.44 5.76
C PHE A 79 -9.24 -8.39 4.85
N ALA A 80 -9.50 -8.52 3.55
CA ALA A 80 -9.37 -7.46 2.58
C ALA A 80 -10.73 -6.79 2.42
N PHE A 81 -10.78 -5.50 2.64
CA PHE A 81 -11.94 -4.67 2.36
C PHE A 81 -11.76 -4.08 0.96
N ILE A 82 -12.54 -4.55 -0.01
CA ILE A 82 -12.40 -4.22 -1.43
C ILE A 82 -13.76 -3.82 -1.98
N ASP A 83 -13.86 -2.63 -2.56
CA ASP A 83 -15.10 -2.10 -3.16
C ASP A 83 -16.32 -2.22 -2.22
N GLY A 84 -16.14 -1.87 -0.96
CA GLY A 84 -17.19 -1.91 0.06
C GLY A 84 -17.53 -3.31 0.59
N GLN A 85 -16.81 -4.36 0.20
CA GLN A 85 -17.05 -5.74 0.64
C GLN A 85 -15.85 -6.31 1.37
N GLU A 86 -16.08 -7.20 2.32
CA GLU A 86 -15.03 -7.92 3.06
C GLU A 86 -14.80 -9.32 2.48
N PHE A 87 -13.53 -9.64 2.26
CA PHE A 87 -13.08 -10.95 1.80
C PHE A 87 -12.05 -11.50 2.77
N ALA A 88 -12.27 -12.71 3.28
CA ALA A 88 -11.26 -13.37 4.10
C ALA A 88 -10.02 -13.68 3.26
N ILE A 89 -8.84 -13.40 3.82
CA ILE A 89 -7.55 -13.64 3.20
C ILE A 89 -6.63 -14.44 4.12
N ALA A 90 -5.78 -15.26 3.52
CA ALA A 90 -4.82 -16.12 4.20
C ALA A 90 -3.48 -16.22 3.43
N ALA A 91 -2.50 -16.85 4.05
CA ALA A 91 -1.21 -17.11 3.40
C ALA A 91 -1.38 -17.83 2.06
N GLY A 92 -0.72 -17.32 1.03
CA GLY A 92 -0.80 -17.80 -0.35
C GLY A 92 -1.78 -17.02 -1.23
N ASP A 93 -2.64 -16.19 -0.67
CA ASP A 93 -3.57 -15.38 -1.46
C ASP A 93 -2.86 -14.23 -2.17
N PHE A 94 -3.28 -13.97 -3.40
CA PHE A 94 -2.84 -12.86 -4.22
C PHE A 94 -4.01 -11.92 -4.52
N MET A 95 -3.77 -10.63 -4.38
CA MET A 95 -4.72 -9.57 -4.73
C MET A 95 -4.06 -8.63 -5.73
N GLY A 96 -4.79 -8.27 -6.78
CA GLY A 96 -4.34 -7.30 -7.78
C GLY A 96 -5.39 -6.23 -8.01
N PHE A 97 -4.93 -5.01 -8.15
CA PHE A 97 -5.76 -3.81 -8.31
C PHE A 97 -5.38 -3.10 -9.61
N PRO A 98 -5.96 -3.56 -10.75
CA PRO A 98 -5.74 -2.92 -12.04
C PRO A 98 -6.35 -1.52 -12.06
N THR A 99 -5.78 -0.62 -12.85
CA THR A 99 -6.23 0.78 -12.93
C THR A 99 -7.36 1.00 -13.94
N PRO A 100 -8.32 1.89 -13.65
CA PRO A 100 -8.51 2.61 -12.38
C PRO A 100 -8.95 1.63 -11.29
N SER A 101 -8.22 1.60 -10.16
CA SER A 101 -8.46 0.56 -9.16
C SER A 101 -9.73 0.84 -8.34
N VAL A 102 -10.30 -0.23 -7.80
CA VAL A 102 -11.30 -0.13 -6.73
C VAL A 102 -10.61 0.16 -5.40
N ALA A 103 -11.32 0.83 -4.49
CA ALA A 103 -10.75 1.15 -3.20
C ALA A 103 -10.57 -0.11 -2.33
N HIS A 104 -9.46 -0.14 -1.59
CA HIS A 104 -9.08 -1.31 -0.80
C HIS A 104 -8.33 -0.95 0.49
N LEU A 105 -8.34 -1.90 1.43
CA LEU A 105 -7.68 -1.85 2.73
C LEU A 105 -7.55 -3.27 3.28
N LEU A 106 -6.46 -3.59 3.96
CA LEU A 106 -6.33 -4.85 4.71
C LEU A 106 -6.51 -4.63 6.21
N ARG A 107 -7.19 -5.57 6.87
CA ARG A 107 -7.37 -5.62 8.31
C ARG A 107 -6.88 -6.96 8.85
N ASN A 108 -5.99 -6.93 9.80
CA ASN A 108 -5.56 -8.12 10.51
C ASN A 108 -6.55 -8.44 11.65
N THR A 109 -7.34 -9.49 11.50
CA THR A 109 -8.26 -9.98 12.52
C THR A 109 -7.75 -11.24 13.23
N GLY A 110 -6.55 -11.70 12.86
CA GLY A 110 -5.87 -12.83 13.48
C GLY A 110 -5.19 -12.45 14.81
N LYS A 111 -4.46 -13.41 15.35
CA LYS A 111 -3.68 -13.24 16.58
C LYS A 111 -2.20 -12.98 16.30
N GLU A 112 -1.74 -13.38 15.13
CA GLU A 112 -0.38 -13.21 14.63
C GLU A 112 -0.33 -12.04 13.64
N ASP A 113 0.88 -11.55 13.31
CA ASP A 113 1.05 -10.55 12.28
C ASP A 113 0.51 -11.04 10.93
N LEU A 114 -0.24 -10.20 10.22
CA LEU A 114 -0.51 -10.37 8.80
C LEU A 114 0.72 -9.86 8.03
N VAL A 115 1.42 -10.77 7.35
CA VAL A 115 2.66 -10.48 6.62
C VAL A 115 2.43 -10.64 5.12
N TYR A 116 2.77 -9.62 4.35
CA TYR A 116 2.60 -9.65 2.90
C TYR A 116 3.67 -8.85 2.16
N LEU A 117 3.84 -9.16 0.89
CA LEU A 117 4.49 -8.26 -0.06
C LEU A 117 3.42 -7.36 -0.67
N ALA A 118 3.69 -6.07 -0.69
CA ALA A 118 2.93 -5.11 -1.49
C ALA A 118 3.84 -4.59 -2.60
N GLY A 119 3.32 -4.58 -3.82
CA GLY A 119 4.03 -4.05 -4.95
C GLY A 119 3.11 -3.29 -5.88
N GLY A 120 3.71 -2.46 -6.71
CA GLY A 120 2.96 -1.66 -7.67
C GLY A 120 3.85 -0.82 -8.55
N GLU A 121 3.23 -0.09 -9.43
CA GLU A 121 3.90 0.92 -10.24
C GLU A 121 4.34 2.09 -9.36
N ASN A 122 5.35 2.80 -9.79
CA ASN A 122 5.80 4.05 -9.21
C ASN A 122 5.95 5.06 -10.35
N ARG A 123 4.84 5.69 -10.70
CA ARG A 123 4.76 6.66 -11.81
C ARG A 123 5.05 8.06 -11.30
N GLU A 124 5.42 8.96 -12.21
CA GLU A 124 5.63 10.37 -11.88
C GLU A 124 4.29 11.09 -11.59
N PHE A 125 3.19 10.56 -12.10
CA PHE A 125 1.85 11.09 -11.89
C PHE A 125 0.90 9.99 -11.45
N ASP A 126 0.15 10.27 -10.38
CA ASP A 126 -0.96 9.45 -9.93
C ASP A 126 -2.03 10.29 -9.24
N VAL A 127 -3.25 9.76 -9.22
CA VAL A 127 -4.38 10.30 -8.46
C VAL A 127 -4.91 9.20 -7.57
N ALA A 128 -4.85 9.39 -6.25
CA ALA A 128 -5.47 8.49 -5.29
C ALA A 128 -6.76 9.09 -4.73
N GLU A 129 -7.77 8.25 -4.60
CA GLU A 129 -9.06 8.60 -4.00
C GLU A 129 -9.17 7.98 -2.62
N PHE A 130 -9.72 8.73 -1.68
CA PHE A 130 -10.02 8.29 -0.31
C PHE A 130 -11.52 8.42 -0.05
N PRO A 131 -12.35 7.46 -0.51
CA PRO A 131 -13.79 7.64 -0.61
C PRO A 131 -14.47 7.87 0.75
N THR A 132 -14.00 7.22 1.81
CA THR A 132 -14.55 7.39 3.16
C THR A 132 -14.20 8.73 3.82
N LEU A 133 -13.23 9.44 3.27
CA LEU A 133 -12.75 10.74 3.76
C LEU A 133 -13.14 11.90 2.86
N ASN A 134 -13.76 11.61 1.73
CA ASN A 134 -14.07 12.61 0.70
C ASN A 134 -12.83 13.41 0.27
N LYS A 135 -11.69 12.73 0.12
CA LYS A 135 -10.42 13.35 -0.25
C LYS A 135 -9.84 12.74 -1.52
N ARG A 136 -9.08 13.58 -2.22
CA ARG A 136 -8.30 13.21 -3.41
C ARG A 136 -6.88 13.69 -3.25
N MET A 137 -5.93 12.82 -3.55
CA MET A 137 -4.52 13.15 -3.67
C MET A 137 -4.15 13.24 -5.15
N VAL A 138 -3.43 14.27 -5.52
CA VAL A 138 -2.76 14.38 -6.82
C VAL A 138 -1.27 14.45 -6.59
N ARG A 139 -0.54 13.52 -7.19
CA ARG A 139 0.92 13.48 -7.14
C ARG A 139 1.51 13.78 -8.51
N MET A 140 2.45 14.69 -8.56
CA MET A 140 3.27 15.03 -9.73
C MET A 140 4.74 15.07 -9.30
N GLY A 141 5.47 14.02 -9.62
CA GLY A 141 6.84 13.84 -9.16
C GLY A 141 6.93 13.79 -7.64
N GLN A 142 7.58 14.78 -7.04
CA GLN A 142 7.70 14.90 -5.58
C GLN A 142 6.60 15.79 -4.95
N GLN A 143 5.84 16.49 -5.75
CA GLN A 143 4.74 17.30 -5.27
C GLN A 143 3.51 16.43 -5.03
N VAL A 144 2.90 16.58 -3.86
CA VAL A 144 1.67 15.89 -3.45
C VAL A 144 0.70 16.92 -2.92
N ASP A 145 -0.45 17.03 -3.57
CA ASP A 145 -1.52 17.94 -3.19
C ASP A 145 -2.75 17.14 -2.77
N ILE A 146 -3.41 17.58 -1.69
CA ILE A 146 -4.62 16.98 -1.16
C ILE A 146 -5.77 17.96 -1.31
N TYR A 147 -6.87 17.48 -1.88
CA TYR A 147 -8.09 18.24 -2.09
C TYR A 147 -9.27 17.57 -1.41
N ASP A 148 -10.26 18.34 -0.99
CA ASP A 148 -11.57 17.79 -0.70
C ASP A 148 -12.27 17.45 -2.03
N ALA A 149 -12.79 16.23 -2.16
CA ALA A 149 -13.35 15.77 -3.45
C ALA A 149 -14.56 16.58 -3.90
N ASP A 150 -15.33 17.16 -2.96
CA ASP A 150 -16.48 18.03 -3.24
C ASP A 150 -16.09 19.39 -3.86
N ASP A 151 -14.84 19.83 -3.70
CA ASP A 151 -14.35 21.05 -4.32
C ASP A 151 -14.07 20.88 -5.82
N ALA A 152 -14.03 19.62 -6.29
CA ALA A 152 -13.83 19.33 -7.69
C ALA A 152 -15.07 19.73 -8.51
N LYS A 153 -14.86 20.63 -9.48
CA LYS A 153 -15.91 21.10 -10.41
C LYS A 153 -15.61 20.59 -11.81
N ALA A 154 -16.64 20.15 -12.50
CA ALA A 154 -16.51 19.84 -13.91
C ALA A 154 -16.11 21.13 -14.67
N PHE A 155 -15.11 21.01 -15.55
CA PHE A 155 -14.67 22.15 -16.38
C PHE A 155 -15.76 22.60 -17.37
N GLY A 156 -16.83 21.86 -17.51
CA GLY A 156 -17.92 22.07 -18.45
C GLY A 156 -17.88 21.09 -19.61
N PRO A 157 -18.82 21.19 -20.55
CA PRO A 157 -18.77 20.35 -21.74
C PRO A 157 -17.52 20.71 -22.57
N LEU A 158 -16.74 19.73 -22.90
CA LEU A 158 -15.66 19.85 -23.89
C LEU A 158 -16.26 19.71 -25.28
#